data_7cbfe965a0775986bddb10a7ac7189c8
#
_entry.id   7cbfe965a0775986bddb10a7ac7189c8
#
_cell.length_a   1.000
_cell.length_b   1.000
_cell.length_c   1.000
_cell.angle_alpha   90.00
_cell.angle_beta   90.00
_cell.angle_gamma   90.00
#
_symmetry.space_group_name_H-M   'P 1'
#
loop_
_entity.id
_entity.type
_entity.pdbx_description
1 polymer ?
#
loop_
_entity_poly.entity_id
_entity_poly.type
_entity_poly.pdbx_seq_one_letter_code
_entity_poly.pdbx_strand_id
1 'polypeptide(L)'
;MVRGACLAALLGACLAAPAPARDVLGIFGRWGAFRDAADARCFAISEPSDPRDPRRGWSPFASVGFWPRKSVRGQVNIRLSQAVPPNGGATLIVGDKHFQLSGGGADVWSRDPRDDAAIIAALRAGGDMAVHGRSRAGATFSDHYELRGAATAIDAAALGCARVK
;
A
#
# COMPACT_ATOMS: atom_id res chain seq x y z
N MET A 1 -49.36 0.77 53.12
CA MET A 1 -49.06 -0.24 52.09
C MET A 1 -48.25 0.47 50.99
N VAL A 2 -46.90 0.36 51.00
CA VAL A 2 -46.01 1.01 50.01
C VAL A 2 -45.35 -0.13 49.21
N ARG A 3 -45.68 -0.23 47.92
CA ARG A 3 -45.09 -1.22 46.99
C ARG A 3 -43.84 -0.58 46.37
N GLY A 4 -42.68 -1.06 46.77
CA GLY A 4 -41.40 -0.71 46.15
C GLY A 4 -41.23 -1.48 44.83
N ALA A 5 -41.05 -0.75 43.72
CA ALA A 5 -40.68 -1.31 42.43
C ALA A 5 -39.17 -1.28 42.29
N CYS A 6 -38.50 -2.45 42.26
CA CYS A 6 -37.11 -2.61 41.93
C CYS A 6 -36.95 -2.50 40.40
N LEU A 7 -36.31 -1.43 39.91
CA LEU A 7 -35.81 -1.33 38.54
C LEU A 7 -34.49 -2.07 38.46
N ALA A 8 -34.46 -3.20 37.77
CA ALA A 8 -33.22 -3.89 37.42
C ALA A 8 -32.62 -3.23 36.15
N ALA A 9 -31.50 -2.51 36.30
CA ALA A 9 -30.73 -1.95 35.18
C ALA A 9 -29.86 -3.07 34.56
N LEU A 10 -30.26 -3.53 33.37
CA LEU A 10 -29.43 -4.42 32.54
C LEU A 10 -28.28 -3.60 31.92
N LEU A 11 -27.05 -3.72 32.47
CA LEU A 11 -25.85 -3.26 31.82
C LEU A 11 -25.52 -4.22 30.64
N GLY A 12 -25.85 -3.78 29.44
CA GLY A 12 -25.39 -4.45 28.21
C GLY A 12 -23.89 -4.25 28.03
N ALA A 13 -23.08 -5.27 28.27
CA ALA A 13 -21.66 -5.27 27.95
C ALA A 13 -21.49 -5.33 26.42
N CYS A 14 -21.13 -4.21 25.78
CA CYS A 14 -20.69 -4.18 24.39
C CYS A 14 -19.36 -4.95 24.27
N LEU A 15 -19.40 -6.20 23.80
CA LEU A 15 -18.23 -6.95 23.39
C LEU A 15 -17.67 -6.32 22.11
N ALA A 16 -16.66 -5.45 22.23
CA ALA A 16 -15.92 -4.96 21.10
C ALA A 16 -15.16 -6.13 20.48
N ALA A 17 -15.55 -6.56 19.27
CA ALA A 17 -14.80 -7.56 18.52
C ALA A 17 -13.41 -7.00 18.20
N PRO A 18 -12.31 -7.74 18.43
CA PRO A 18 -10.98 -7.29 18.08
C PRO A 18 -10.90 -7.07 16.57
N ALA A 19 -10.46 -5.88 16.15
CA ALA A 19 -10.17 -5.62 14.75
C ALA A 19 -9.10 -6.61 14.27
N PRO A 20 -9.24 -7.21 13.07
CA PRO A 20 -8.27 -8.16 12.56
C PRO A 20 -6.90 -7.48 12.44
N ALA A 21 -5.95 -7.94 13.24
CA ALA A 21 -4.60 -7.42 13.24
C ALA A 21 -3.89 -7.88 11.95
N ARG A 22 -3.13 -6.97 11.31
CA ARG A 22 -2.23 -7.35 10.23
C ARG A 22 -1.00 -8.04 10.82
N ASP A 23 -0.64 -9.20 10.27
CA ASP A 23 0.59 -9.87 10.66
C ASP A 23 1.79 -9.19 10.01
N VAL A 24 2.79 -8.86 10.79
CA VAL A 24 4.07 -8.34 10.30
C VAL A 24 4.94 -9.52 9.87
N LEU A 25 5.24 -9.62 8.57
CA LEU A 25 6.14 -10.64 8.02
C LEU A 25 7.61 -10.24 8.13
N GLY A 26 7.89 -8.94 8.24
CA GLY A 26 9.21 -8.38 8.47
C GLY A 26 9.32 -6.91 8.07
N ILE A 27 10.37 -6.27 8.59
CA ILE A 27 10.76 -4.90 8.23
C ILE A 27 12.19 -4.96 7.70
N PHE A 28 12.40 -4.42 6.49
CA PHE A 28 13.65 -4.51 5.74
C PHE A 28 14.04 -3.11 5.24
N GLY A 29 14.88 -2.40 5.99
CA GLY A 29 15.19 -1.00 5.72
C GLY A 29 13.92 -0.14 5.84
N ARG A 30 13.56 0.55 4.75
CA ARG A 30 12.32 1.35 4.69
C ARG A 30 11.09 0.60 4.18
N TRP A 31 11.25 -0.68 3.83
CA TRP A 31 10.16 -1.54 3.33
C TRP A 31 9.66 -2.48 4.40
N GLY A 32 8.35 -2.56 4.57
CA GLY A 32 7.67 -3.55 5.41
C GLY A 32 6.95 -4.58 4.57
N ALA A 33 6.91 -5.83 5.04
CA ALA A 33 6.09 -6.90 4.50
C ALA A 33 5.01 -7.29 5.51
N PHE A 34 3.76 -7.43 5.04
CA PHE A 34 2.60 -7.67 5.88
C PHE A 34 1.68 -8.72 5.27
N ARG A 35 0.94 -9.42 6.13
CA ARG A 35 -0.19 -10.26 5.76
C ARG A 35 -1.47 -9.68 6.36
N ASP A 36 -2.47 -9.51 5.53
CA ASP A 36 -3.81 -9.13 5.91
C ASP A 36 -4.71 -10.38 5.75
N ALA A 37 -5.05 -11.01 6.87
CA ALA A 37 -5.82 -12.25 6.86
C ALA A 37 -7.27 -12.01 6.43
N ALA A 38 -7.85 -10.84 6.72
CA ALA A 38 -9.22 -10.50 6.36
C ALA A 38 -9.40 -10.42 4.84
N ASP A 39 -8.44 -9.77 4.15
CA ASP A 39 -8.44 -9.63 2.70
C ASP A 39 -7.75 -10.79 1.97
N ALA A 40 -7.22 -11.79 2.71
CA ALA A 40 -6.40 -12.89 2.18
C ALA A 40 -5.31 -12.38 1.23
N ARG A 41 -4.60 -11.31 1.62
CA ARG A 41 -3.53 -10.68 0.85
C ARG A 41 -2.25 -10.55 1.66
N CYS A 42 -1.12 -10.51 0.95
CA CYS A 42 0.16 -10.06 1.49
C CYS A 42 0.68 -8.92 0.63
N PHE A 43 1.47 -8.04 1.22
CA PHE A 43 2.00 -6.91 0.48
C PHE A 43 3.32 -6.42 1.09
N ALA A 44 4.20 -5.94 0.22
CA ALA A 44 5.33 -5.10 0.59
C ALA A 44 4.92 -3.64 0.42
N ILE A 45 5.38 -2.76 1.31
CA ILE A 45 5.01 -1.34 1.29
C ILE A 45 6.13 -0.47 1.83
N SER A 46 6.28 0.72 1.27
CA SER A 46 7.17 1.78 1.78
C SER A 46 6.53 3.15 1.64
N GLU A 47 6.90 4.06 2.52
CA GLU A 47 6.59 5.49 2.41
C GLU A 47 7.71 6.21 1.65
N PRO A 48 7.41 7.34 0.97
CA PRO A 48 8.46 8.14 0.33
C PRO A 48 9.44 8.71 1.37
N SER A 49 10.63 9.06 0.89
CA SER A 49 11.71 9.60 1.73
C SER A 49 11.44 11.03 2.18
N ASP A 50 10.61 11.77 1.44
CA ASP A 50 10.29 13.16 1.75
C ASP A 50 9.33 13.29 2.94
N PRO A 51 9.42 14.38 3.70
CA PRO A 51 8.55 14.62 4.85
C PRO A 51 7.07 14.63 4.45
N ARG A 52 6.24 14.05 5.30
CA ARG A 52 4.78 14.10 5.15
C ARG A 52 4.28 15.54 5.29
N ASP A 53 3.42 15.98 4.39
CA ASP A 53 2.60 17.17 4.61
C ASP A 53 1.38 16.76 5.47
N PRO A 54 1.29 17.19 6.74
CA PRO A 54 0.20 16.80 7.63
C PRO A 54 -1.16 17.33 7.19
N ARG A 55 -1.20 18.34 6.30
CA ARG A 55 -2.45 18.90 5.73
C ARG A 55 -3.03 18.01 4.64
N ARG A 56 -2.28 17.03 4.17
CA ARG A 56 -2.70 16.06 3.19
C ARG A 56 -3.58 15.01 3.87
N GLY A 57 -4.81 14.86 3.46
CA GLY A 57 -5.78 13.94 4.07
C GLY A 57 -5.44 12.44 3.93
N TRP A 58 -4.26 12.09 3.39
CA TRP A 58 -3.77 10.71 3.21
C TRP A 58 -2.24 10.65 3.29
N SER A 59 -1.72 9.42 3.55
CA SER A 59 -0.28 9.13 3.50
C SER A 59 0.09 8.50 2.14
N PRO A 60 1.09 9.03 1.42
CA PRO A 60 1.60 8.43 0.20
C PRO A 60 2.37 7.15 0.51
N PHE A 61 2.34 6.19 -0.42
CA PHE A 61 3.09 4.94 -0.33
C PHE A 61 3.30 4.30 -1.71
N ALA A 62 4.29 3.41 -1.80
CA ALA A 62 4.43 2.45 -2.88
C ALA A 62 4.22 1.05 -2.33
N SER A 63 3.48 0.19 -3.03
CA SER A 63 3.24 -1.17 -2.61
C SER A 63 3.25 -2.19 -3.75
N VAL A 64 3.62 -3.44 -3.40
CA VAL A 64 3.50 -4.62 -4.25
C VAL A 64 2.62 -5.62 -3.52
N GLY A 65 1.43 -5.89 -4.07
CA GLY A 65 0.41 -6.73 -3.44
C GLY A 65 0.25 -8.09 -4.10
N PHE A 66 -0.08 -9.10 -3.28
CA PHE A 66 -0.32 -10.49 -3.68
C PHE A 66 -1.68 -10.93 -3.15
N TRP A 67 -2.56 -11.44 -4.04
CA TRP A 67 -3.88 -11.98 -3.68
C TRP A 67 -4.02 -13.39 -4.25
N PRO A 68 -3.62 -14.44 -3.51
CA PRO A 68 -3.64 -15.84 -4.01
C PRO A 68 -5.01 -16.28 -4.52
N ARG A 69 -6.07 -15.93 -3.79
CA ARG A 69 -7.46 -16.25 -4.17
C ARG A 69 -7.93 -15.58 -5.46
N LYS A 70 -7.29 -14.49 -5.88
CA LYS A 70 -7.57 -13.77 -7.12
C LYS A 70 -6.54 -14.05 -8.22
N SER A 71 -5.62 -14.99 -7.97
CA SER A 71 -4.49 -15.30 -8.86
C SER A 71 -3.58 -14.10 -9.18
N VAL A 72 -3.59 -13.06 -8.34
CA VAL A 72 -2.72 -11.88 -8.48
C VAL A 72 -1.39 -12.18 -7.79
N ARG A 73 -0.31 -12.21 -8.56
CA ARG A 73 1.05 -12.60 -8.13
C ARG A 73 2.03 -11.42 -8.12
N GLY A 74 1.57 -10.27 -7.76
CA GLY A 74 2.34 -9.04 -7.71
C GLY A 74 1.60 -7.97 -8.50
N GLN A 75 1.01 -7.00 -7.80
CA GLN A 75 0.39 -5.82 -8.39
C GLN A 75 1.03 -4.59 -7.78
N VAL A 76 1.52 -3.71 -8.62
CA VAL A 76 2.11 -2.44 -8.20
C VAL A 76 1.00 -1.39 -8.06
N ASN A 77 0.93 -0.81 -6.87
CA ASN A 77 0.06 0.33 -6.56
C ASN A 77 0.89 1.40 -5.87
N ILE A 78 0.74 2.64 -6.32
CA ILE A 78 1.38 3.80 -5.70
C ILE A 78 0.31 4.82 -5.35
N ARG A 79 0.25 5.18 -4.07
CA ARG A 79 -0.50 6.33 -3.62
C ARG A 79 0.41 7.55 -3.63
N LEU A 80 0.08 8.47 -4.50
CA LEU A 80 0.85 9.68 -4.77
C LEU A 80 0.73 10.68 -3.63
N SER A 81 1.75 11.52 -3.47
CA SER A 81 1.70 12.64 -2.56
C SER A 81 0.72 13.73 -2.99
N GLN A 82 0.37 13.83 -4.27
CA GLN A 82 -0.61 14.76 -4.80
C GLN A 82 -1.59 14.07 -5.75
N ALA A 83 -2.85 14.53 -5.72
CA ALA A 83 -3.85 13.98 -6.62
C ALA A 83 -3.60 14.45 -8.06
N VAL A 84 -3.59 13.50 -9.00
CA VAL A 84 -3.53 13.77 -10.45
C VAL A 84 -4.93 13.87 -11.04
N PRO A 85 -5.10 14.48 -12.24
CA PRO A 85 -6.39 14.50 -12.95
C PRO A 85 -6.93 13.07 -13.19
N PRO A 86 -8.23 12.92 -13.44
CA PRO A 86 -8.77 11.65 -13.94
C PRO A 86 -8.01 11.20 -15.19
N ASN A 87 -7.57 9.95 -15.23
CA ASN A 87 -6.73 9.38 -16.30
C ASN A 87 -5.38 10.09 -16.52
N GLY A 88 -4.93 10.90 -15.54
CA GLY A 88 -3.68 11.66 -15.63
C GLY A 88 -2.43 10.80 -15.51
N GLY A 89 -2.49 9.74 -14.70
CA GLY A 89 -1.36 8.84 -14.48
C GLY A 89 -0.13 9.51 -13.86
N ALA A 90 0.97 8.76 -13.84
CA ALA A 90 2.28 9.21 -13.38
C ALA A 90 3.38 8.41 -14.10
N THR A 91 4.63 8.87 -14.02
CA THR A 91 5.78 8.12 -14.52
C THR A 91 6.62 7.65 -13.35
N LEU A 92 6.80 6.33 -13.23
CA LEU A 92 7.75 5.72 -12.31
C LEU A 92 9.10 5.58 -13.00
N ILE A 93 10.17 6.00 -12.33
CA ILE A 93 11.55 5.90 -12.78
C ILE A 93 12.33 5.06 -11.79
N VAL A 94 13.05 4.04 -12.27
CA VAL A 94 13.94 3.18 -11.48
C VAL A 94 15.25 3.04 -12.26
N GLY A 95 16.29 3.73 -11.83
CA GLY A 95 17.54 3.86 -12.60
C GLY A 95 17.27 4.47 -13.98
N ASP A 96 17.61 3.75 -15.04
CA ASP A 96 17.38 4.13 -16.45
C ASP A 96 16.01 3.71 -17.01
N LYS A 97 15.19 3.01 -16.22
CA LYS A 97 13.90 2.47 -16.66
C LYS A 97 12.76 3.41 -16.32
N HIS A 98 11.87 3.63 -17.28
CA HIS A 98 10.69 4.48 -17.18
C HIS A 98 9.43 3.65 -17.41
N PHE A 99 8.47 3.72 -16.48
CA PHE A 99 7.21 3.01 -16.55
C PHE A 99 6.05 4.00 -16.45
N GLN A 100 5.09 3.89 -17.37
CA GLN A 100 3.87 4.68 -17.30
C GLN A 100 2.87 4.01 -16.37
N LEU A 101 2.41 4.75 -15.36
CA LEU A 101 1.36 4.33 -14.46
C LEU A 101 0.04 4.94 -14.87
N SER A 102 -1.05 4.21 -14.69
CA SER A 102 -2.41 4.64 -15.02
C SER A 102 -3.23 4.83 -13.75
N GLY A 103 -4.12 5.82 -13.75
CA GLY A 103 -5.00 6.07 -12.62
C GLY A 103 -5.51 7.50 -12.56
N GLY A 104 -5.94 7.91 -11.38
CA GLY A 104 -6.44 9.25 -11.12
C GLY A 104 -6.69 9.48 -9.63
N GLY A 105 -6.83 10.73 -9.22
CA GLY A 105 -6.85 11.04 -7.80
C GLY A 105 -5.49 10.77 -7.17
N ALA A 106 -5.47 10.15 -6.01
CA ALA A 106 -4.22 9.85 -5.32
C ALA A 106 -3.59 8.51 -5.74
N ASP A 107 -4.31 7.62 -6.38
CA ASP A 107 -3.86 6.24 -6.62
C ASP A 107 -3.58 5.98 -8.10
N VAL A 108 -2.42 5.36 -8.38
CA VAL A 108 -2.01 4.91 -9.71
C VAL A 108 -1.48 3.48 -9.63
N TRP A 109 -1.60 2.76 -10.75
CA TRP A 109 -1.24 1.35 -10.90
C TRP A 109 -0.39 1.15 -12.15
N SER A 110 0.33 0.03 -12.20
CA SER A 110 0.84 -0.51 -13.47
C SER A 110 -0.32 -0.73 -14.44
N ARG A 111 -0.03 -0.71 -15.73
CA ARG A 111 -1.07 -0.82 -16.78
C ARG A 111 -1.59 -2.24 -16.96
N ASP A 112 -0.72 -3.23 -16.71
CA ASP A 112 -1.03 -4.63 -16.91
C ASP A 112 -0.06 -5.54 -16.11
N PRO A 113 -0.29 -6.88 -16.06
CA PRO A 113 0.59 -7.81 -15.35
C PRO A 113 2.03 -7.91 -15.90
N ARG A 114 2.29 -7.54 -17.15
CA ARG A 114 3.67 -7.52 -17.71
C ARG A 114 4.42 -6.31 -17.18
N ASP A 115 3.76 -5.17 -17.13
CA ASP A 115 4.31 -3.96 -16.50
C ASP A 115 4.55 -4.20 -15.01
N ASP A 116 3.64 -4.87 -14.27
CA ASP A 116 3.87 -5.29 -12.89
C ASP A 116 5.16 -6.08 -12.74
N ALA A 117 5.35 -7.12 -13.55
CA ALA A 117 6.53 -7.97 -13.48
C ALA A 117 7.82 -7.19 -13.80
N ALA A 118 7.79 -6.30 -14.80
CA ALA A 118 8.93 -5.48 -15.20
C ALA A 118 9.30 -4.46 -14.12
N ILE A 119 8.30 -3.80 -13.51
CA ILE A 119 8.49 -2.87 -12.40
C ILE A 119 9.07 -3.61 -11.20
N ILE A 120 8.49 -4.75 -10.79
CA ILE A 120 8.98 -5.55 -9.66
C ILE A 120 10.43 -5.98 -9.87
N ALA A 121 10.80 -6.39 -11.08
CA ALA A 121 12.18 -6.72 -11.41
C ALA A 121 13.12 -5.50 -11.27
N ALA A 122 12.68 -4.31 -11.69
CA ALA A 122 13.43 -3.08 -11.53
C ALA A 122 13.58 -2.68 -10.05
N LEU A 123 12.50 -2.77 -9.25
CA LEU A 123 12.52 -2.48 -7.81
C LEU A 123 13.49 -3.38 -7.04
N ARG A 124 13.65 -4.62 -7.46
CA ARG A 124 14.59 -5.58 -6.84
C ARG A 124 16.06 -5.27 -7.14
N ALA A 125 16.33 -4.66 -8.26
CA ALA A 125 17.70 -4.39 -8.73
C ALA A 125 18.16 -2.94 -8.47
N GLY A 126 17.23 -2.01 -8.26
CA GLY A 126 17.53 -0.58 -8.13
C GLY A 126 17.94 -0.18 -6.71
N GLY A 127 18.59 0.97 -6.60
CA GLY A 127 18.93 1.61 -5.31
C GLY A 127 17.85 2.57 -4.82
N ASP A 128 17.19 3.23 -5.77
CA ASP A 128 16.12 4.20 -5.52
C ASP A 128 15.08 4.19 -6.66
N MET A 129 13.97 4.85 -6.42
CA MET A 129 12.97 5.15 -7.42
C MET A 129 12.35 6.53 -7.18
N ALA A 130 11.83 7.14 -8.25
CA ALA A 130 11.05 8.37 -8.20
C ALA A 130 9.74 8.22 -8.98
N VAL A 131 8.67 8.83 -8.47
CA VAL A 131 7.38 8.89 -9.16
C VAL A 131 7.07 10.33 -9.49
N HIS A 132 7.04 10.64 -10.78
CA HIS A 132 6.78 11.98 -11.28
C HIS A 132 5.34 12.11 -11.76
N GLY A 133 4.68 13.19 -11.38
CA GLY A 133 3.31 13.48 -11.79
C GLY A 133 3.05 14.97 -11.94
N ARG A 134 1.87 15.27 -12.50
CA ARG A 134 1.30 16.64 -12.53
C ARG A 134 0.01 16.63 -11.74
N SER A 135 -0.05 17.47 -10.70
CA SER A 135 -1.22 17.57 -9.82
C SER A 135 -2.43 18.16 -10.57
N ARG A 136 -3.62 18.03 -9.98
CA ARG A 136 -4.84 18.68 -10.50
C ARG A 136 -4.72 20.19 -10.61
N ALA A 137 -3.87 20.80 -9.79
CA ALA A 137 -3.58 22.24 -9.86
C ALA A 137 -2.54 22.59 -10.93
N GLY A 138 -2.03 21.61 -11.70
CA GLY A 138 -1.05 21.82 -12.76
C GLY A 138 0.40 21.85 -12.31
N ALA A 139 0.69 21.78 -11.00
CA ALA A 139 2.05 21.72 -10.47
C ALA A 139 2.68 20.33 -10.68
N THR A 140 3.96 20.28 -11.03
CA THR A 140 4.73 19.04 -11.04
C THR A 140 5.12 18.65 -9.63
N PHE A 141 5.21 17.34 -9.36
CA PHE A 141 5.70 16.80 -8.10
C PHE A 141 6.52 15.53 -8.35
N SER A 142 7.31 15.14 -7.35
CA SER A 142 8.10 13.92 -7.37
C SER A 142 8.09 13.29 -5.98
N ASP A 143 7.74 12.00 -5.90
CA ASP A 143 7.79 11.19 -4.70
C ASP A 143 9.00 10.25 -4.81
N HIS A 144 9.97 10.37 -3.89
CA HIS A 144 11.21 9.60 -3.88
C HIS A 144 11.16 8.47 -2.85
N TYR A 145 11.72 7.32 -3.21
CA TYR A 145 11.76 6.13 -2.34
C TYR A 145 13.13 5.47 -2.41
N GLU A 146 13.67 5.09 -1.25
CA GLU A 146 14.82 4.20 -1.17
C GLU A 146 14.38 2.76 -1.42
N LEU A 147 15.11 2.02 -2.25
CA LEU A 147 14.80 0.61 -2.56
C LEU A 147 15.59 -0.39 -1.70
N ARG A 148 16.42 0.09 -0.77
CA ARG A 148 17.10 -0.78 0.18
C ARG A 148 16.08 -1.55 1.02
N GLY A 149 16.08 -2.89 0.87
CA GLY A 149 15.14 -3.81 1.51
C GLY A 149 13.90 -4.13 0.68
N ALA A 150 13.65 -3.46 -0.44
CA ALA A 150 12.50 -3.72 -1.31
C ALA A 150 12.44 -5.18 -1.78
N ALA A 151 13.55 -5.71 -2.32
CA ALA A 151 13.64 -7.09 -2.79
C ALA A 151 13.22 -8.08 -1.70
N THR A 152 13.80 -7.96 -0.50
CA THR A 152 13.52 -8.86 0.62
C THR A 152 12.07 -8.73 1.12
N ALA A 153 11.53 -7.50 1.18
CA ALA A 153 10.14 -7.28 1.59
C ALA A 153 9.15 -7.88 0.56
N ILE A 154 9.41 -7.71 -0.74
CA ILE A 154 8.60 -8.28 -1.81
C ILE A 154 8.61 -9.81 -1.73
N ASP A 155 9.78 -10.43 -1.50
CA ASP A 155 9.90 -11.89 -1.36
C ASP A 155 9.21 -12.39 -0.08
N ALA A 156 9.36 -11.71 1.05
CA ALA A 156 8.66 -12.04 2.29
C ALA A 156 7.13 -11.99 2.11
N ALA A 157 6.60 -10.98 1.42
CA ALA A 157 5.18 -10.88 1.11
C ALA A 157 4.71 -12.01 0.18
N ALA A 158 5.45 -12.31 -0.89
CA ALA A 158 5.12 -13.38 -1.82
C ALA A 158 5.10 -14.74 -1.13
N LEU A 159 6.10 -15.06 -0.31
CA LEU A 159 6.21 -16.31 0.46
C LEU A 159 5.16 -16.39 1.57
N GLY A 160 4.86 -15.28 2.24
CA GLY A 160 3.81 -15.21 3.27
C GLY A 160 2.45 -15.60 2.73
N CYS A 161 2.15 -15.24 1.47
CA CYS A 161 0.90 -15.59 0.80
C CYS A 161 0.94 -16.93 0.04
N ALA A 162 2.09 -17.48 -0.28
CA ALA A 162 2.18 -18.79 -0.94
C ALA A 162 1.64 -19.94 -0.07
N ARG A 163 1.57 -19.77 1.24
CA ARG A 163 1.07 -20.73 2.22
C ARG A 163 -0.42 -20.60 2.53
N VAL A 164 -1.08 -19.58 1.97
CA VAL A 164 -2.53 -19.35 2.15
C VAL A 164 -3.26 -20.08 1.02
N LYS A 165 -3.85 -21.21 1.35
CA LYS A 165 -4.75 -21.97 0.44
C LYS A 165 -6.17 -21.44 0.50
#